data_d570810b7dc5ae89d5c10886b71db0af
#
_entry.id   d570810b7dc5ae89d5c10886b71db0af
#
_cell.length_a   1.000
_cell.length_b   1.000
_cell.length_c   1.000
_cell.angle_alpha   90.00
_cell.angle_beta   90.00
_cell.angle_gamma   90.00
#
_symmetry.space_group_name_H-M   'P 1'
#
loop_
_entity.id
_entity.type
_entity.pdbx_description
1 polymer ?
#
loop_
_entity_poly.entity_id
_entity_poly.type
_entity_poly.pdbx_seq_one_letter_code
_entity_poly.pdbx_strand_id
1 'polypeptide(L)'
;MDTVDASIGTFVAEMKALGLHDRIVLTTASEFGHTYSFNRRGTDHGWGGNHLLVGGPVRGGRIWGAYPTDLLVADDRNAGRSRFVPSLPWEGVWHAVAQWMGVGGGAAMGRVLPNLGAFPPHMLLNASAVFR
;
A
#
# COMPACT_ATOMS: atom_id res chain seq x y z
N MET A 1 -15.19 -10.91 0.71
CA MET A 1 -14.48 -10.32 -0.45
C MET A 1 -15.46 -9.82 -1.52
N ASP A 2 -16.51 -10.56 -1.81
CA ASP A 2 -17.46 -10.22 -2.89
C ASP A 2 -18.09 -8.82 -2.78
N THR A 3 -18.41 -8.38 -1.56
CA THR A 3 -18.98 -7.04 -1.34
C THR A 3 -17.95 -5.93 -1.66
N VAL A 4 -16.69 -6.13 -1.29
CA VAL A 4 -15.62 -5.15 -1.56
C VAL A 4 -15.34 -5.08 -3.06
N ASP A 5 -15.25 -6.23 -3.72
CA ASP A 5 -15.04 -6.31 -5.16
C ASP A 5 -16.17 -5.63 -5.93
N ALA A 6 -17.43 -5.95 -5.60
CA ALA A 6 -18.60 -5.33 -6.20
C ALA A 6 -18.63 -3.79 -6.01
N SER A 7 -18.25 -3.31 -4.81
CA SER A 7 -18.20 -1.87 -4.51
C SER A 7 -17.11 -1.17 -5.32
N ILE A 8 -15.93 -1.76 -5.43
CA ILE A 8 -14.84 -1.24 -6.26
C ILE A 8 -15.27 -1.23 -7.74
N GLY A 9 -15.88 -2.33 -8.20
CA GLY A 9 -16.40 -2.42 -9.58
C GLY A 9 -17.40 -1.32 -9.90
N THR A 10 -18.38 -1.09 -9.01
CA THR A 10 -19.37 -0.01 -9.14
C THR A 10 -18.70 1.36 -9.18
N PHE A 11 -17.78 1.63 -8.27
CA PHE A 11 -17.02 2.88 -8.24
C PHE A 11 -16.26 3.12 -9.54
N VAL A 12 -15.54 2.11 -10.03
CA VAL A 12 -14.78 2.21 -11.29
C VAL A 12 -15.70 2.46 -12.48
N ALA A 13 -16.85 1.79 -12.55
CA ALA A 13 -17.83 2.00 -13.62
C ALA A 13 -18.35 3.45 -13.62
N GLU A 14 -18.69 3.99 -12.45
CA GLU A 14 -19.14 5.37 -12.29
C GLU A 14 -18.05 6.37 -12.70
N MET A 15 -16.81 6.17 -12.25
CA MET A 15 -15.69 7.05 -12.63
C MET A 15 -15.42 7.05 -14.14
N LYS A 16 -15.61 5.91 -14.80
CA LYS A 16 -15.52 5.82 -16.28
C LYS A 16 -16.66 6.57 -16.95
N ALA A 17 -17.89 6.41 -16.47
CA ALA A 17 -19.07 7.11 -17.00
C ALA A 17 -18.92 8.63 -16.88
N LEU A 18 -18.33 9.11 -15.80
CA LEU A 18 -18.04 10.53 -15.56
C LEU A 18 -16.79 11.06 -16.30
N GLY A 19 -16.04 10.21 -16.99
CA GLY A 19 -14.76 10.60 -17.63
C GLY A 19 -13.64 10.97 -16.64
N LEU A 20 -13.73 10.50 -15.40
CA LEU A 20 -12.78 10.81 -14.31
C LEU A 20 -11.81 9.67 -14.01
N HIS A 21 -11.99 8.50 -14.60
CA HIS A 21 -11.23 7.30 -14.29
C HIS A 21 -9.71 7.49 -14.35
N ASP A 22 -9.21 8.26 -15.32
CA ASP A 22 -7.78 8.51 -15.49
C ASP A 22 -7.21 9.59 -14.55
N ARG A 23 -8.04 10.15 -13.69
CA ARG A 23 -7.70 11.21 -12.72
C ARG A 23 -7.91 10.81 -11.27
N ILE A 24 -8.30 9.56 -11.04
CA ILE A 24 -8.66 9.06 -9.71
C ILE A 24 -7.85 7.80 -9.39
N VAL A 25 -7.42 7.73 -8.15
CA VAL A 25 -6.83 6.55 -7.54
C VAL A 25 -7.58 6.23 -6.27
N LEU A 26 -8.14 5.03 -6.20
CA LEU A 26 -8.67 4.45 -4.98
C LEU A 26 -7.57 3.65 -4.31
N THR A 27 -7.36 3.86 -3.03
CA THR A 27 -6.43 3.07 -2.23
C THR A 27 -7.09 2.58 -0.95
N THR A 28 -6.75 1.38 -0.54
CA THR A 28 -7.11 0.90 0.81
C THR A 28 -6.11 1.44 1.82
N ALA A 29 -6.57 1.65 3.04
CA ALA A 29 -5.75 2.09 4.16
C ALA A 29 -6.12 1.32 5.42
N SER A 30 -5.16 1.11 6.31
CA SER A 30 -5.37 0.50 7.62
C SER A 30 -4.35 1.06 8.61
N GLU A 31 -4.71 1.13 9.88
CA GLU A 31 -3.81 1.60 10.94
C GLU A 31 -2.77 0.55 11.33
N PHE A 32 -3.08 -0.73 11.17
CA PHE A 32 -2.19 -1.85 11.52
C PHE A 32 -2.45 -3.06 10.62
N GLY A 33 -1.50 -3.95 10.59
CA GLY A 33 -1.66 -5.28 10.01
C GLY A 33 -2.14 -6.30 11.04
N HIS A 34 -2.14 -7.57 10.65
CA HIS A 34 -2.47 -8.68 11.53
C HIS A 34 -1.35 -9.72 11.55
N THR A 35 -1.29 -10.50 12.64
CA THR A 35 -0.40 -11.66 12.73
C THR A 35 -0.89 -12.75 11.78
N TYR A 36 0.03 -13.53 11.25
CA TYR A 36 -0.32 -14.69 10.43
C TYR A 36 -0.83 -15.85 11.28
N SER A 37 -0.40 -15.94 12.55
CA SER A 37 -0.81 -17.00 13.45
C SER A 37 -2.20 -16.75 14.03
N PHE A 38 -2.99 -17.80 14.07
CA PHE A 38 -4.35 -17.83 14.60
C PHE A 38 -4.37 -18.05 16.13
N ASN A 39 -5.24 -17.34 16.84
CA ASN A 39 -5.34 -17.35 18.31
C ASN A 39 -6.68 -17.89 18.85
N ARG A 40 -7.39 -18.73 18.11
CA ARG A 40 -8.74 -19.27 18.38
C ARG A 40 -9.91 -18.28 18.27
N ARG A 41 -9.64 -16.97 18.21
CA ARG A 41 -10.65 -15.90 18.03
C ARG A 41 -10.40 -15.07 16.79
N GLY A 42 -9.41 -15.43 16.00
CA GLY A 42 -8.94 -14.69 14.83
C GLY A 42 -7.42 -14.55 14.87
N THR A 43 -6.92 -13.37 14.55
CA THR A 43 -5.50 -13.03 14.56
C THR A 43 -5.28 -11.79 15.42
N ASP A 44 -4.10 -11.67 15.99
CA ASP A 44 -3.71 -10.48 16.77
C ASP A 44 -3.27 -9.35 15.85
N HIS A 45 -3.14 -8.13 16.39
CA HIS A 45 -2.56 -7.00 15.69
C HIS A 45 -1.09 -7.26 15.35
N GLY A 46 -0.68 -6.81 14.17
CA GLY A 46 0.68 -6.91 13.66
C GLY A 46 1.05 -5.69 12.84
N TRP A 47 2.18 -5.72 12.16
CA TRP A 47 2.69 -4.57 11.39
C TRP A 47 2.51 -4.70 9.88
N GLY A 48 2.68 -5.90 9.35
CA GLY A 48 2.59 -6.16 7.92
C GLY A 48 1.15 -6.32 7.45
N GLY A 49 0.88 -5.85 6.26
CA GLY A 49 -0.42 -5.97 5.60
C GLY A 49 -0.31 -5.70 4.11
N ASN A 50 -1.43 -5.82 3.42
CA ASN A 50 -1.54 -5.55 2.00
C ASN A 50 -2.48 -4.38 1.76
N HIS A 51 -2.16 -3.57 0.77
CA HIS A 51 -3.02 -2.49 0.30
C HIS A 51 -3.25 -2.62 -1.20
N LEU A 52 -4.41 -2.18 -1.64
CA LEU A 52 -4.79 -2.15 -3.04
C LEU A 52 -4.73 -0.73 -3.57
N LEU A 53 -4.23 -0.57 -4.81
CA LEU A 53 -4.37 0.65 -5.58
C LEU A 53 -5.15 0.32 -6.86
N VAL A 54 -6.23 1.06 -7.10
CA VAL A 54 -7.09 0.89 -8.27
C VAL A 54 -7.36 2.24 -8.91
N GLY A 55 -7.21 2.35 -10.22
CA GLY A 55 -7.50 3.58 -10.97
C GLY A 55 -6.88 3.56 -12.35
N GLY A 56 -7.35 4.43 -13.24
CA GLY A 56 -6.86 4.54 -14.62
C GLY A 56 -5.36 4.84 -14.71
N PRO A 57 -4.81 5.75 -13.87
CA PRO A 57 -3.38 6.04 -13.90
C PRO A 57 -2.50 4.92 -13.38
N VAL A 58 -3.04 3.99 -12.60
CA VAL A 58 -2.24 2.94 -11.93
C VAL A 58 -1.67 1.95 -12.96
N ARG A 59 -0.39 1.64 -12.83
CA ARG A 59 0.27 0.54 -13.56
C ARG A 59 -0.14 -0.80 -12.95
N GLY A 60 -1.39 -1.21 -13.16
CA GLY A 60 -1.98 -2.40 -12.56
C GLY A 60 -1.29 -3.72 -12.93
N GLY A 61 -1.77 -4.83 -12.34
CA GLY A 61 -1.23 -6.17 -12.54
C GLY A 61 0.15 -6.38 -11.90
N ARG A 62 0.48 -5.63 -10.87
CA ARG A 62 1.79 -5.65 -10.19
C ARG A 62 1.64 -5.75 -8.69
N ILE A 63 2.67 -6.28 -8.07
CA ILE A 63 2.89 -6.23 -6.62
C ILE A 63 4.13 -5.36 -6.40
N TRP A 64 4.00 -4.34 -5.58
CA TRP A 64 5.13 -3.54 -5.08
C TRP A 64 5.46 -4.03 -3.68
N GLY A 65 6.74 -4.32 -3.45
CA GLY A 65 7.21 -5.01 -2.26
C GLY A 65 7.27 -6.52 -2.47
N ALA A 66 7.48 -7.24 -1.40
CA ALA A 66 7.64 -8.69 -1.42
C ALA A 66 6.94 -9.34 -0.23
N TYR A 67 6.27 -10.45 -0.46
CA TYR A 67 5.78 -11.30 0.61
C TYR A 67 6.94 -12.02 1.30
N PRO A 68 6.77 -12.40 2.58
CA PRO A 68 7.69 -13.34 3.24
C PRO A 68 7.83 -14.62 2.43
N THR A 69 9.04 -15.16 2.36
CA THR A 69 9.32 -16.44 1.68
C THR A 69 8.86 -17.63 2.50
N ASP A 70 8.84 -17.46 3.82
CA ASP A 70 8.32 -18.47 4.77
C ASP A 70 7.36 -17.76 5.74
N LEU A 71 6.10 -18.18 5.71
CA LEU A 71 5.06 -17.64 6.58
C LEU A 71 5.04 -18.28 7.97
N LEU A 72 5.80 -19.34 8.20
CA LEU A 72 5.68 -20.11 9.42
C LEU A 72 6.58 -19.60 10.55
N VAL A 73 7.89 -19.59 10.42
CA VAL A 73 8.77 -19.16 11.52
C VAL A 73 10.13 -18.64 11.07
N ALA A 74 10.65 -19.12 9.95
CA ALA A 74 12.06 -18.95 9.56
C ALA A 74 12.38 -17.70 8.76
N ASP A 75 11.38 -16.88 8.43
CA ASP A 75 11.63 -15.63 7.69
C ASP A 75 12.26 -14.58 8.64
N ASP A 76 13.35 -13.96 8.22
CA ASP A 76 14.10 -12.94 8.96
C ASP A 76 13.27 -11.67 9.26
N ARG A 77 12.19 -11.45 8.50
CA ARG A 77 11.22 -10.37 8.76
C ARG A 77 10.21 -10.71 9.85
N ASN A 78 10.21 -11.92 10.41
CA ASN A 78 9.32 -12.29 11.49
C ASN A 78 9.85 -11.74 12.83
N ALA A 79 9.29 -10.65 13.28
CA ALA A 79 9.59 -10.02 14.58
C ALA A 79 9.02 -10.81 15.78
N GLY A 80 8.75 -12.09 15.60
CA GLY A 80 8.19 -12.98 16.59
C GLY A 80 6.67 -13.06 16.56
N ARG A 81 6.12 -14.23 16.87
CA ARG A 81 4.68 -14.52 16.90
C ARG A 81 3.98 -14.22 15.55
N SER A 82 4.65 -14.49 14.44
CA SER A 82 4.15 -14.23 13.08
C SER A 82 3.74 -12.77 12.83
N ARG A 83 4.45 -11.82 13.44
CA ARG A 83 4.39 -10.40 13.11
C ARG A 83 5.45 -10.10 12.07
N PHE A 84 5.03 -9.95 10.83
CA PHE A 84 5.97 -9.67 9.75
C PHE A 84 6.21 -8.18 9.59
N VAL A 85 7.48 -7.80 9.49
CA VAL A 85 7.88 -6.46 9.08
C VAL A 85 7.66 -6.34 7.56
N PRO A 86 6.91 -5.34 7.07
CA PRO A 86 6.68 -5.18 5.65
C PRO A 86 7.97 -4.86 4.89
N SER A 87 8.05 -5.28 3.64
CA SER A 87 9.19 -4.99 2.76
C SER A 87 9.21 -3.53 2.25
N LEU A 88 8.08 -2.86 2.31
CA LEU A 88 7.95 -1.43 2.03
C LEU A 88 7.30 -0.73 3.22
N PRO A 89 7.81 0.45 3.63
CA PRO A 89 7.16 1.26 4.63
C PRO A 89 5.87 1.87 4.07
N TRP A 90 5.01 2.31 4.96
CA TRP A 90 3.81 3.05 4.62
C TRP A 90 4.10 4.29 3.76
N GLU A 91 5.14 5.01 4.11
CA GLU A 91 5.65 6.16 3.38
C GLU A 91 6.04 5.83 1.94
N GLY A 92 6.46 4.60 1.66
CA GLY A 92 6.86 4.17 0.32
C GLY A 92 5.74 4.32 -0.71
N VAL A 93 4.53 3.91 -0.37
CA VAL A 93 3.35 4.03 -1.26
C VAL A 93 2.90 5.48 -1.34
N TRP A 94 2.79 6.15 -0.18
CA TRP A 94 2.32 7.54 -0.13
C TRP A 94 3.27 8.53 -0.77
N HIS A 95 4.56 8.22 -0.83
CA HIS A 95 5.52 9.00 -1.59
C HIS A 95 5.17 9.05 -3.09
N ALA A 96 4.85 7.90 -3.67
CA ALA A 96 4.42 7.83 -5.07
C ALA A 96 3.09 8.56 -5.30
N VAL A 97 2.11 8.38 -4.40
CA VAL A 97 0.81 9.05 -4.48
C VAL A 97 0.96 10.56 -4.36
N ALA A 98 1.74 11.04 -3.40
CA ALA A 98 1.98 12.48 -3.22
C ALA A 98 2.65 13.10 -4.45
N GLN A 99 3.65 12.42 -5.03
CA GLN A 99 4.26 12.87 -6.29
C GLN A 99 3.25 12.92 -7.44
N TRP A 100 2.42 11.91 -7.58
CA TRP A 100 1.37 11.88 -8.60
C TRP A 100 0.36 13.01 -8.43
N MET A 101 0.05 13.38 -7.19
CA MET A 101 -0.79 14.53 -6.87
C MET A 101 -0.10 15.90 -7.05
N GLY A 102 1.15 15.91 -7.51
CA GLY A 102 1.90 17.14 -7.79
C GLY A 102 2.65 17.71 -6.58
N VAL A 103 2.80 16.95 -5.50
CA VAL A 103 3.64 17.38 -4.39
C VAL A 103 5.11 17.33 -4.83
N GLY A 104 5.74 18.49 -4.92
CA GLY A 104 7.17 18.62 -5.22
C GLY A 104 8.04 18.00 -4.13
N GLY A 105 9.33 17.81 -4.46
CA GLY A 105 10.32 17.27 -3.51
C GLY A 105 10.64 18.24 -2.35
N GLY A 106 11.59 17.81 -1.52
CA GLY A 106 12.14 18.64 -0.43
C GLY A 106 11.13 19.00 0.65
N ALA A 107 11.04 20.27 1.00
CA ALA A 107 10.22 20.73 2.13
C ALA A 107 8.71 20.45 1.98
N ALA A 108 8.18 20.46 0.76
CA ALA A 108 6.76 20.15 0.52
C ALA A 108 6.46 18.68 0.82
N MET A 109 7.30 17.79 0.34
CA MET A 109 7.18 16.35 0.62
C MET A 109 7.36 16.05 2.10
N GLY A 110 8.32 16.68 2.78
CA GLY A 110 8.52 16.52 4.23
C GLY A 110 7.36 17.00 5.10
N ARG A 111 6.53 17.96 4.62
CA ARG A 111 5.29 18.34 5.31
C ARG A 111 4.19 17.29 5.16
N VAL A 112 4.11 16.62 4.02
CA VAL A 112 3.12 15.57 3.76
C VAL A 112 3.51 14.25 4.41
N LEU A 113 4.80 13.93 4.36
CA LEU A 113 5.38 12.69 4.89
C LEU A 113 6.54 13.02 5.84
N PRO A 114 6.26 13.40 7.08
CA PRO A 114 7.28 13.87 8.02
C PRO A 114 8.32 12.81 8.38
N ASN A 115 7.97 11.54 8.30
CA ASN A 115 8.87 10.42 8.62
C ASN A 115 9.67 9.92 7.41
N LEU A 116 9.53 10.54 6.24
CA LEU A 116 10.15 10.07 4.99
C LEU A 116 11.67 9.85 5.13
N GLY A 117 12.35 10.72 5.88
CA GLY A 117 13.79 10.63 6.11
C GLY A 117 14.25 9.44 6.95
N ALA A 118 13.33 8.73 7.61
CA ALA A 118 13.64 7.51 8.36
C ALA A 118 13.85 6.29 7.45
N PHE A 119 13.49 6.38 6.17
CA PHE A 119 13.54 5.25 5.25
C PHE A 119 14.55 5.49 4.13
N PRO A 120 15.34 4.47 3.75
CA PRO A 120 16.28 4.60 2.64
C PRO A 120 15.53 4.77 1.30
N PRO A 121 16.10 5.50 0.34
CA PRO A 121 15.43 5.82 -0.94
C PRO A 121 14.91 4.62 -1.72
N HIS A 122 15.55 3.46 -1.63
CA HIS A 122 15.14 2.26 -2.34
C HIS A 122 13.83 1.64 -1.81
N MET A 123 13.38 2.03 -0.61
CA MET A 123 12.09 1.64 -0.05
C MET A 123 10.97 2.62 -0.42
N LEU A 124 11.29 3.73 -1.06
CA LEU A 124 10.32 4.73 -1.46
C LEU A 124 9.95 4.54 -2.93
N LEU A 125 8.68 4.28 -3.20
CA LEU A 125 8.20 4.18 -4.57
C LEU A 125 8.11 5.57 -5.20
N ASN A 126 8.50 5.67 -6.45
CA ASN A 126 8.31 6.90 -7.24
C ASN A 126 7.00 6.85 -8.02
N ALA A 127 6.44 8.02 -8.34
CA ALA A 127 5.22 8.09 -9.15
C ALA A 127 5.35 7.32 -10.46
N SER A 128 6.49 7.43 -11.16
CA SER A 128 6.73 6.70 -12.42
C SER A 128 6.78 5.17 -12.29
N ALA A 129 7.00 4.63 -11.09
CA ALA A 129 6.93 3.19 -10.85
C ALA A 129 5.49 2.70 -10.68
N VAL A 130 4.62 3.57 -10.12
CA VAL A 130 3.25 3.22 -9.73
C VAL A 130 2.24 3.71 -10.77
N PHE A 131 2.48 4.86 -11.38
CA PHE A 131 1.55 5.52 -12.28
C PHE A 131 2.11 5.64 -13.71
N ARG A 132 1.17 5.78 -14.66
CA ARG A 132 1.46 6.03 -16.09
C ARG A 132 1.69 7.51 -16.36
#